data_a6355ba753594ee80372a84c0607090c
#
_entry.id   a6355ba753594ee80372a84c0607090c
#
_cell.length_a   1.000
_cell.length_b   1.000
_cell.length_c   1.000
_cell.angle_alpha   90.00
_cell.angle_beta   90.00
_cell.angle_gamma   90.00
#
_symmetry.space_group_name_H-M   'P 1'
#
loop_
_entity.id
_entity.type
_entity.pdbx_description
1 polymer ?
#
loop_
_entity_poly.entity_id
_entity_poly.type
_entity_poly.pdbx_seq_one_letter_code
_entity_poly.pdbx_strand_id
1 'polypeptide(L)'
;MREKADSDLVRRQNRRLVLDALRQHGPLARIELGRHTGLSPASITSITSQLIGDGILQEVAEHQAPVVPMRRGRPLTQLDINPKSAHVVAVKISIDGIELALADSRGTILNRHTSRIATYDAQAGIFAQQVASEIRALLAKARLPARKVSRIGVAVQGVADSQAGTIVWSPAFRHRNIQVAAALQQELGIPCSIANDANMIAQGLISADPGRYGGTAAVVFIGYGVGMGLILNGQVYHGPTGAAAEFGHMNHLPGGPLCRCGRHGCVEAYAADYSILRWASGDADVEPPSFTAVAEDRMKALEAAARSGEPKAMGAYAKAGEALGYGLARMMALLSPSRIALAGPGTGAIELIEPHLRRAIEDGLVDELRRNVEIEIVPIHTDMIIEGTIDGALRHLDREIFAYGPPGKRHIVLEDIA
;
A
#
# COMPACT_ATOMS: atom_id res chain seq x y z
N MET A 1 29.35 23.94 -14.47
CA MET A 1 28.74 22.65 -14.11
C MET A 1 27.49 22.77 -13.24
N ARG A 2 27.42 23.68 -12.23
CA ARG A 2 26.20 23.87 -11.37
C ARG A 2 24.93 24.25 -12.16
N GLU A 3 24.96 25.20 -13.09
CA GLU A 3 23.78 25.64 -13.87
C GLU A 3 23.13 24.54 -14.72
N LYS A 4 23.94 23.61 -15.26
CA LYS A 4 23.44 22.51 -16.08
C LYS A 4 22.76 21.42 -15.24
N ALA A 5 23.28 21.19 -14.03
CA ALA A 5 22.68 20.27 -13.06
C ALA A 5 21.32 20.77 -12.53
N ASP A 6 21.18 22.09 -12.30
CA ASP A 6 19.94 22.72 -11.86
C ASP A 6 18.85 22.64 -12.93
N SER A 7 19.18 22.88 -14.21
CA SER A 7 18.21 22.81 -15.31
C SER A 7 17.69 21.39 -15.54
N ASP A 8 18.54 20.36 -15.40
CA ASP A 8 18.14 18.96 -15.52
C ASP A 8 17.25 18.50 -14.35
N LEU A 9 17.53 18.97 -13.14
CA LEU A 9 16.72 18.70 -11.96
C LEU A 9 15.31 19.29 -12.11
N VAL A 10 15.22 20.55 -12.50
CA VAL A 10 13.95 21.24 -12.76
C VAL A 10 13.15 20.52 -13.86
N ARG A 11 13.82 20.12 -14.95
CA ARG A 11 13.17 19.38 -16.03
C ARG A 11 12.60 18.04 -15.56
N ARG A 12 13.32 17.29 -14.74
CA ARG A 12 12.85 16.02 -14.15
C ARG A 12 11.65 16.25 -13.25
N GLN A 13 11.72 17.26 -12.39
CA GLN A 13 10.62 17.63 -11.52
C GLN A 13 9.36 18.00 -12.31
N ASN A 14 9.50 18.79 -13.39
CA ASN A 14 8.39 19.19 -14.24
C ASN A 14 7.78 17.99 -15.00
N ARG A 15 8.61 17.06 -15.51
CA ARG A 15 8.12 15.81 -16.14
C ARG A 15 7.31 14.99 -15.14
N ARG A 16 7.79 14.88 -13.89
CA ARG A 16 7.10 14.18 -12.81
C ARG A 16 5.74 14.83 -12.52
N LEU A 17 5.67 16.16 -12.41
CA LEU A 17 4.40 16.86 -12.18
C LEU A 17 3.35 16.54 -13.26
N VAL A 18 3.77 16.44 -14.53
CA VAL A 18 2.88 16.07 -15.65
C VAL A 18 2.40 14.62 -15.52
N LEU A 19 3.28 13.69 -15.15
CA LEU A 19 2.92 12.27 -14.95
C LEU A 19 2.00 12.11 -13.75
N ASP A 20 2.30 12.76 -12.63
CA ASP A 20 1.47 12.74 -11.42
C ASP A 20 0.06 13.29 -11.70
N ALA A 21 -0.06 14.39 -12.47
CA ALA A 21 -1.36 14.94 -12.87
C ALA A 21 -2.18 13.96 -13.73
N LEU A 22 -1.54 13.27 -14.70
CA LEU A 22 -2.21 12.26 -15.52
C LEU A 22 -2.61 11.02 -14.74
N ARG A 23 -1.81 10.58 -13.76
CA ARG A 23 -2.19 9.46 -12.87
C ARG A 23 -3.36 9.80 -11.99
N GLN A 24 -3.41 11.04 -11.53
CA GLN A 24 -4.41 11.51 -10.58
C GLN A 24 -5.77 11.81 -11.23
N HIS A 25 -5.75 12.37 -12.43
CA HIS A 25 -6.95 12.90 -13.08
C HIS A 25 -7.35 12.15 -14.36
N GLY A 26 -6.52 11.19 -14.81
CA GLY A 26 -6.71 10.49 -16.07
C GLY A 26 -6.33 11.34 -17.29
N PRO A 27 -6.94 11.10 -18.45
CA PRO A 27 -6.65 11.84 -19.67
C PRO A 27 -6.94 13.34 -19.52
N LEU A 28 -5.94 14.19 -19.84
CA LEU A 28 -6.01 15.64 -19.72
C LEU A 28 -5.55 16.33 -21.00
N ALA A 29 -6.20 17.46 -21.36
CA ALA A 29 -5.68 18.34 -22.38
C ALA A 29 -4.48 19.17 -21.85
N ARG A 30 -3.59 19.63 -22.75
CA ARG A 30 -2.42 20.44 -22.36
C ARG A 30 -2.76 21.65 -21.52
N ILE A 31 -3.90 22.30 -21.76
CA ILE A 31 -4.36 23.44 -20.95
C ILE A 31 -4.73 23.03 -19.52
N GLU A 32 -5.31 21.85 -19.35
CA GLU A 32 -5.67 21.29 -18.04
C GLU A 32 -4.42 20.87 -17.28
N LEU A 33 -3.46 20.21 -17.95
CA LEU A 33 -2.14 19.93 -17.38
C LEU A 33 -1.45 21.19 -16.87
N GLY A 34 -1.53 22.32 -17.62
CA GLY A 34 -0.99 23.60 -17.16
C GLY A 34 -1.64 24.10 -15.88
N ARG A 35 -2.97 23.93 -15.74
CA ARG A 35 -3.70 24.32 -14.52
C ARG A 35 -3.34 23.44 -13.31
N HIS A 36 -3.27 22.12 -13.49
CA HIS A 36 -2.96 21.19 -12.41
C HIS A 36 -1.50 21.28 -11.93
N THR A 37 -0.57 21.55 -12.87
CA THR A 37 0.88 21.53 -12.55
C THR A 37 1.43 22.93 -12.22
N GLY A 38 0.72 24.00 -12.57
CA GLY A 38 1.23 25.38 -12.47
C GLY A 38 2.31 25.72 -13.51
N LEU A 39 2.59 24.83 -14.47
CA LEU A 39 3.63 25.03 -15.48
C LEU A 39 3.13 25.92 -16.64
N SER A 40 4.06 26.67 -17.25
CA SER A 40 3.74 27.52 -18.42
C SER A 40 3.29 26.67 -19.63
N PRO A 41 2.44 27.23 -20.54
CA PRO A 41 2.04 26.53 -21.75
C PRO A 41 3.20 26.05 -22.64
N ALA A 42 4.29 26.81 -22.68
CA ALA A 42 5.50 26.44 -23.42
C ALA A 42 6.19 25.23 -22.78
N SER A 43 6.29 25.20 -21.42
CA SER A 43 6.84 24.07 -20.69
C SER A 43 6.00 22.81 -20.88
N ILE A 44 4.67 22.91 -20.76
CA ILE A 44 3.73 21.79 -20.98
C ILE A 44 3.90 21.23 -22.39
N THR A 45 3.91 22.09 -23.41
CA THR A 45 4.07 21.66 -24.81
C THR A 45 5.39 20.95 -25.03
N SER A 46 6.50 21.48 -24.50
CA SER A 46 7.82 20.88 -24.63
C SER A 46 7.90 19.51 -23.91
N ILE A 47 7.40 19.44 -22.68
CA ILE A 47 7.45 18.20 -21.86
C ILE A 47 6.56 17.12 -22.48
N THR A 48 5.32 17.46 -22.84
CA THR A 48 4.39 16.46 -23.41
C THR A 48 4.86 15.95 -24.77
N SER A 49 5.44 16.81 -25.63
CA SER A 49 6.01 16.38 -26.91
C SER A 49 7.18 15.41 -26.70
N GLN A 50 8.03 15.64 -25.72
CA GLN A 50 9.10 14.72 -25.38
C GLN A 50 8.58 13.39 -24.84
N LEU A 51 7.60 13.43 -23.89
CA LEU A 51 7.01 12.22 -23.34
C LEU A 51 6.28 11.38 -24.41
N ILE A 52 5.65 12.02 -25.40
CA ILE A 52 5.07 11.35 -26.58
C ILE A 52 6.17 10.74 -27.44
N GLY A 53 7.23 11.50 -27.73
CA GLY A 53 8.37 11.00 -28.50
C GLY A 53 9.11 9.84 -27.80
N ASP A 54 9.11 9.81 -26.47
CA ASP A 54 9.65 8.72 -25.66
C ASP A 54 8.67 7.52 -25.57
N GLY A 55 7.45 7.63 -26.14
CA GLY A 55 6.40 6.60 -26.09
C GLY A 55 5.74 6.42 -24.74
N ILE A 56 5.95 7.35 -23.79
CA ILE A 56 5.40 7.32 -22.42
C ILE A 56 3.97 7.85 -22.40
N LEU A 57 3.70 8.91 -23.17
CA LEU A 57 2.35 9.44 -23.38
C LEU A 57 1.83 9.11 -24.77
N GLN A 58 0.53 9.13 -24.91
CA GLN A 58 -0.18 9.02 -26.18
C GLN A 58 -1.32 10.05 -26.25
N GLU A 59 -1.68 10.42 -27.46
CA GLU A 59 -2.90 11.20 -27.73
C GLU A 59 -4.11 10.26 -27.73
N VAL A 60 -5.19 10.68 -27.05
CA VAL A 60 -6.43 9.90 -26.93
C VAL A 60 -7.54 10.63 -27.67
N ALA A 61 -8.30 9.91 -28.49
CA ALA A 61 -9.46 10.46 -29.16
C ALA A 61 -10.61 10.69 -28.16
N GLU A 62 -11.37 11.75 -28.38
CA GLU A 62 -12.44 12.27 -27.50
C GLU A 62 -13.55 11.23 -27.16
N HIS A 63 -13.66 10.14 -27.87
CA HIS A 63 -14.68 9.09 -27.67
C HIS A 63 -14.45 8.20 -26.43
N GLN A 64 -13.32 8.35 -25.72
CA GLN A 64 -13.01 7.60 -24.48
C GLN A 64 -13.02 8.47 -23.23
N ALA A 65 -13.36 9.76 -23.34
CA ALA A 65 -13.47 10.67 -22.21
C ALA A 65 -14.89 10.66 -21.62
N PRO A 66 -15.06 10.82 -20.28
CA PRO A 66 -16.37 11.05 -19.69
C PRO A 66 -16.99 12.32 -20.30
N VAL A 67 -18.28 12.25 -20.63
CA VAL A 67 -19.04 13.30 -21.31
C VAL A 67 -19.09 14.55 -20.44
N VAL A 68 -18.28 15.56 -20.76
CA VAL A 68 -18.39 16.91 -20.22
C VAL A 68 -19.18 17.78 -21.24
N PRO A 69 -20.13 18.65 -20.82
CA PRO A 69 -20.96 19.43 -21.73
C PRO A 69 -20.10 20.28 -22.68
N MET A 70 -20.36 20.15 -23.98
CA MET A 70 -19.64 20.81 -25.08
C MET A 70 -19.59 22.34 -24.90
N ARG A 71 -18.39 22.89 -24.71
CA ARG A 71 -18.10 24.29 -25.02
C ARG A 71 -17.82 24.40 -26.52
N ARG A 72 -18.37 25.43 -27.19
CA ARG A 72 -18.10 25.78 -28.60
C ARG A 72 -16.59 25.97 -28.80
N GLY A 73 -15.95 25.12 -29.60
CA GLY A 73 -14.54 25.19 -29.96
C GLY A 73 -14.07 23.90 -30.64
N ARG A 74 -12.85 23.91 -31.25
CA ARG A 74 -12.19 22.70 -31.77
C ARG A 74 -12.00 21.71 -30.61
N PRO A 75 -12.30 20.40 -30.78
CA PRO A 75 -12.06 19.37 -29.81
C PRO A 75 -10.61 19.43 -29.29
N LEU A 76 -10.44 19.42 -27.94
CA LEU A 76 -9.12 19.45 -27.33
C LEU A 76 -8.51 18.04 -27.40
N THR A 77 -7.32 17.91 -27.96
CA THR A 77 -6.56 16.67 -27.92
C THR A 77 -6.17 16.36 -26.47
N GLN A 78 -6.68 15.26 -25.93
CA GLN A 78 -6.31 14.76 -24.62
C GLN A 78 -5.06 13.89 -24.70
N LEU A 79 -4.27 13.94 -23.65
CA LEU A 79 -3.06 13.13 -23.47
C LEU A 79 -3.28 12.18 -22.32
N ASP A 80 -2.75 10.98 -22.45
CA ASP A 80 -2.81 9.97 -21.41
C ASP A 80 -1.52 9.14 -21.41
N ILE A 81 -1.28 8.44 -20.29
CA ILE A 81 -0.18 7.50 -20.19
C ILE A 81 -0.39 6.36 -21.20
N ASN A 82 0.62 6.05 -22.00
CA ASN A 82 0.55 4.94 -22.92
C ASN A 82 0.59 3.60 -22.17
N PRO A 83 -0.47 2.77 -22.17
CA PRO A 83 -0.51 1.52 -21.39
C PRO A 83 0.60 0.53 -21.77
N LYS A 84 1.17 0.67 -22.98
CA LYS A 84 2.25 -0.21 -23.48
C LYS A 84 3.66 0.30 -23.16
N SER A 85 3.79 1.47 -22.51
CA SER A 85 5.11 2.08 -22.22
C SER A 85 5.92 1.26 -21.22
N ALA A 86 5.24 0.59 -20.28
CA ALA A 86 5.85 -0.28 -19.27
C ALA A 86 4.82 -1.27 -18.71
N HIS A 87 5.31 -2.29 -18.00
CA HIS A 87 4.48 -3.18 -17.19
C HIS A 87 5.13 -3.33 -15.80
N VAL A 88 4.30 -3.56 -14.80
CA VAL A 88 4.75 -3.84 -13.43
C VAL A 88 4.11 -5.13 -12.93
N VAL A 89 4.80 -5.82 -12.02
CA VAL A 89 4.25 -6.96 -11.31
C VAL A 89 4.13 -6.59 -9.84
N ALA A 90 2.94 -6.75 -9.29
CA ALA A 90 2.69 -6.68 -7.86
C ALA A 90 2.69 -8.09 -7.26
N VAL A 91 3.33 -8.26 -6.11
CA VAL A 91 3.39 -9.49 -5.33
C VAL A 91 2.92 -9.18 -3.93
N LYS A 92 1.85 -9.81 -3.47
CA LYS A 92 1.42 -9.77 -2.07
C LYS A 92 1.83 -11.08 -1.41
N ILE A 93 2.59 -10.98 -0.33
CA ILE A 93 3.01 -12.14 0.48
C ILE A 93 2.15 -12.17 1.73
N SER A 94 1.46 -13.29 1.95
CA SER A 94 0.66 -13.57 3.13
C SER A 94 1.09 -14.86 3.80
N ILE A 95 0.49 -15.18 4.94
CA ILE A 95 0.68 -16.49 5.58
C ILE A 95 0.15 -17.57 4.60
N ASP A 96 0.98 -18.55 4.30
CA ASP A 96 0.68 -19.72 3.44
C ASP A 96 0.42 -19.42 1.95
N GLY A 97 0.79 -18.22 1.43
CA GLY A 97 0.57 -17.97 0.02
C GLY A 97 1.06 -16.64 -0.51
N ILE A 98 0.97 -16.53 -1.83
CA ILE A 98 1.24 -15.29 -2.56
C ILE A 98 0.12 -15.00 -3.57
N GLU A 99 -0.16 -13.74 -3.74
CA GLU A 99 -0.96 -13.21 -4.84
C GLU A 99 -0.09 -12.37 -5.76
N LEU A 100 -0.28 -12.53 -7.06
CA LEU A 100 0.44 -11.85 -8.12
C LEU A 100 -0.52 -11.12 -9.05
N ALA A 101 -0.17 -9.90 -9.45
CA ALA A 101 -0.87 -9.18 -10.50
C ALA A 101 0.11 -8.55 -11.48
N LEU A 102 -0.13 -8.74 -12.77
CA LEU A 102 0.54 -8.01 -13.84
C LEU A 102 -0.33 -6.82 -14.23
N ALA A 103 0.24 -5.62 -14.24
CA ALA A 103 -0.44 -4.41 -14.66
C ALA A 103 0.33 -3.66 -15.73
N ASP A 104 -0.40 -2.90 -16.55
CA ASP A 104 0.15 -1.96 -17.51
C ASP A 104 0.59 -0.65 -16.82
N SER A 105 1.17 0.28 -17.60
CA SER A 105 1.64 1.56 -17.07
C SER A 105 0.52 2.52 -16.62
N ARG A 106 -0.74 2.23 -16.90
CA ARG A 106 -1.91 2.93 -16.35
C ARG A 106 -2.35 2.36 -14.99
N GLY A 107 -1.84 1.18 -14.62
CA GLY A 107 -2.28 0.45 -13.43
C GLY A 107 -3.41 -0.54 -13.72
N THR A 108 -3.82 -0.70 -14.98
CA THR A 108 -4.85 -1.67 -15.35
C THR A 108 -4.30 -3.09 -15.19
N ILE A 109 -4.97 -3.89 -14.38
CA ILE A 109 -4.57 -5.28 -14.15
C ILE A 109 -4.90 -6.11 -15.39
N LEU A 110 -3.86 -6.70 -15.98
CA LEU A 110 -3.95 -7.52 -17.20
C LEU A 110 -4.11 -9.00 -16.89
N ASN A 111 -3.52 -9.46 -15.78
CA ASN A 111 -3.57 -10.87 -15.37
C ASN A 111 -3.33 -11.00 -13.87
N ARG A 112 -3.85 -12.07 -13.28
CA ARG A 112 -3.71 -12.42 -11.86
C ARG A 112 -3.32 -13.88 -11.70
N HIS A 113 -2.62 -14.17 -10.62
CA HIS A 113 -2.28 -15.52 -10.23
C HIS A 113 -2.16 -15.61 -8.70
N THR A 114 -2.69 -16.68 -8.12
CA THR A 114 -2.58 -16.97 -6.70
C THR A 114 -1.96 -18.35 -6.55
N SER A 115 -0.97 -18.44 -5.66
CA SER A 115 -0.28 -19.71 -5.39
C SER A 115 -0.14 -19.92 -3.88
N ARG A 116 -0.33 -21.15 -3.43
CA ARG A 116 -0.02 -21.54 -2.05
C ARG A 116 1.46 -21.88 -1.96
N ILE A 117 2.17 -21.19 -1.09
CA ILE A 117 3.59 -21.42 -0.81
C ILE A 117 3.72 -21.56 0.70
N ALA A 118 4.39 -22.60 1.15
CA ALA A 118 4.74 -22.78 2.56
C ALA A 118 5.80 -21.73 2.96
N THR A 119 5.33 -20.55 3.37
CA THR A 119 6.20 -19.39 3.65
C THR A 119 6.94 -19.55 4.98
N TYR A 120 6.29 -20.16 5.99
CA TYR A 120 6.78 -20.14 7.38
C TYR A 120 8.16 -20.75 7.54
N ASP A 121 8.41 -21.94 6.96
CA ASP A 121 9.70 -22.63 7.03
C ASP A 121 10.59 -22.40 5.80
N ALA A 122 10.17 -21.51 4.89
CA ALA A 122 10.91 -21.25 3.66
C ALA A 122 12.27 -20.59 3.94
N GLN A 123 13.33 -21.15 3.36
CA GLN A 123 14.63 -20.50 3.30
C GLN A 123 14.59 -19.35 2.29
N ALA A 124 15.27 -18.24 2.58
CA ALA A 124 15.22 -17.01 1.79
C ALA A 124 15.47 -17.22 0.29
N GLY A 125 16.51 -17.98 -0.08
CA GLY A 125 16.87 -18.26 -1.48
C GLY A 125 15.81 -19.13 -2.19
N ILE A 126 15.32 -20.16 -1.53
CA ILE A 126 14.29 -21.07 -2.07
C ILE A 126 12.97 -20.30 -2.27
N PHE A 127 12.59 -19.48 -1.31
CA PHE A 127 11.39 -18.65 -1.41
C PHE A 127 11.45 -17.69 -2.60
N ALA A 128 12.56 -16.98 -2.80
CA ALA A 128 12.73 -16.08 -3.94
C ALA A 128 12.66 -16.83 -5.28
N GLN A 129 13.24 -18.04 -5.38
CA GLN A 129 13.14 -18.87 -6.58
C GLN A 129 11.70 -19.33 -6.86
N GLN A 130 10.94 -19.70 -5.82
CA GLN A 130 9.51 -20.05 -5.95
C GLN A 130 8.71 -18.87 -6.46
N VAL A 131 8.85 -17.69 -5.83
CA VAL A 131 8.17 -16.46 -6.28
C VAL A 131 8.57 -16.10 -7.72
N ALA A 132 9.85 -16.20 -8.07
CA ALA A 132 10.32 -15.96 -9.43
C ALA A 132 9.71 -16.93 -10.44
N SER A 133 9.54 -18.20 -10.07
CA SER A 133 8.87 -19.21 -10.91
C SER A 133 7.40 -18.84 -11.16
N GLU A 134 6.67 -18.42 -10.12
CA GLU A 134 5.27 -18.00 -10.24
C GLU A 134 5.13 -16.70 -11.09
N ILE A 135 6.08 -15.75 -10.96
CA ILE A 135 6.13 -14.58 -11.82
C ILE A 135 6.37 -14.99 -13.29
N ARG A 136 7.28 -15.92 -13.56
CA ARG A 136 7.50 -16.42 -14.92
C ARG A 136 6.24 -17.11 -15.47
N ALA A 137 5.51 -17.86 -14.66
CA ALA A 137 4.24 -18.48 -15.06
C ALA A 137 3.16 -17.43 -15.38
N LEU A 138 3.02 -16.39 -14.55
CA LEU A 138 2.12 -15.26 -14.79
C LEU A 138 2.44 -14.57 -16.13
N LEU A 139 3.72 -14.29 -16.39
CA LEU A 139 4.17 -13.63 -17.62
C LEU A 139 3.98 -14.51 -18.87
N ALA A 140 4.22 -15.81 -18.74
CA ALA A 140 3.98 -16.77 -19.82
C ALA A 140 2.49 -16.84 -20.20
N LYS A 141 1.60 -16.89 -19.20
CA LYS A 141 0.14 -16.82 -19.40
C LYS A 141 -0.29 -15.54 -20.10
N ALA A 142 0.34 -14.40 -19.76
CA ALA A 142 0.08 -13.11 -20.40
C ALA A 142 0.78 -12.96 -21.77
N ARG A 143 1.59 -13.92 -22.19
CA ARG A 143 2.45 -13.86 -23.39
C ARG A 143 3.35 -12.61 -23.39
N LEU A 144 3.78 -12.17 -22.22
CA LEU A 144 4.62 -10.98 -22.03
C LEU A 144 6.06 -11.41 -21.69
N PRO A 145 7.07 -11.01 -22.46
CA PRO A 145 8.47 -11.32 -22.11
C PRO A 145 8.93 -10.50 -20.88
N ALA A 146 9.74 -11.10 -20.01
CA ALA A 146 10.19 -10.49 -18.75
C ALA A 146 10.86 -9.11 -18.94
N ARG A 147 11.58 -8.89 -20.06
CA ARG A 147 12.20 -7.59 -20.40
C ARG A 147 11.22 -6.43 -20.58
N LYS A 148 9.91 -6.71 -20.69
CA LYS A 148 8.85 -5.70 -20.76
C LYS A 148 8.32 -5.31 -19.38
N VAL A 149 8.69 -6.04 -18.33
CA VAL A 149 8.40 -5.69 -16.95
C VAL A 149 9.51 -4.77 -16.45
N SER A 150 9.13 -3.58 -16.05
CA SER A 150 10.06 -2.54 -15.61
C SER A 150 10.34 -2.59 -14.10
N ARG A 151 9.40 -3.14 -13.31
CA ARG A 151 9.55 -3.23 -11.85
C ARG A 151 8.66 -4.31 -11.25
N ILE A 152 9.13 -4.88 -10.14
CA ILE A 152 8.35 -5.73 -9.23
C ILE A 152 8.15 -4.95 -7.93
N GLY A 153 6.89 -4.78 -7.51
CA GLY A 153 6.53 -4.32 -6.17
C GLY A 153 6.15 -5.51 -5.30
N VAL A 154 6.65 -5.56 -4.08
CA VAL A 154 6.32 -6.61 -3.10
C VAL A 154 5.67 -5.97 -1.89
N ALA A 155 4.47 -6.41 -1.53
CA ALA A 155 3.81 -6.09 -0.29
C ALA A 155 3.90 -7.29 0.66
N VAL A 156 4.24 -7.04 1.93
CA VAL A 156 4.37 -8.08 2.94
C VAL A 156 3.74 -7.63 4.25
N GLN A 157 3.10 -8.55 4.93
CA GLN A 157 2.66 -8.38 6.31
C GLN A 157 3.88 -8.31 7.24
N GLY A 158 3.91 -7.34 8.16
CA GLY A 158 4.96 -7.17 9.16
C GLY A 158 5.95 -6.06 8.80
N VAL A 159 7.15 -6.10 9.35
CA VAL A 159 8.16 -5.05 9.26
C VAL A 159 9.03 -5.25 8.02
N ALA A 160 8.98 -4.30 7.09
CA ALA A 160 9.81 -4.29 5.88
C ALA A 160 10.76 -3.09 5.88
N ASP A 161 12.05 -3.34 5.62
CA ASP A 161 13.02 -2.30 5.28
C ASP A 161 12.97 -2.06 3.76
N SER A 162 12.32 -0.99 3.35
CA SER A 162 12.13 -0.66 1.94
C SER A 162 13.41 -0.17 1.26
N GLN A 163 14.39 0.35 2.00
CA GLN A 163 15.68 0.77 1.45
C GLN A 163 16.60 -0.44 1.21
N ALA A 164 16.70 -1.31 2.21
CA ALA A 164 17.49 -2.54 2.09
C ALA A 164 16.79 -3.64 1.26
N GLY A 165 15.49 -3.49 0.95
CA GLY A 165 14.71 -4.51 0.24
C GLY A 165 14.51 -5.80 1.04
N THR A 166 14.41 -5.68 2.38
CA THR A 166 14.48 -6.80 3.33
C THR A 166 13.18 -6.92 4.13
N ILE A 167 12.67 -8.14 4.29
CA ILE A 167 11.67 -8.46 5.31
C ILE A 167 12.41 -8.60 6.64
N VAL A 168 12.31 -7.57 7.50
CA VAL A 168 12.96 -7.59 8.81
C VAL A 168 12.31 -8.62 9.72
N TRP A 169 10.98 -8.61 9.74
CA TRP A 169 10.15 -9.60 10.43
C TRP A 169 8.77 -9.69 9.77
N SER A 170 8.22 -10.88 9.72
CA SER A 170 6.85 -11.12 9.27
C SER A 170 6.29 -12.38 9.94
N PRO A 171 4.99 -12.41 10.30
CA PRO A 171 4.37 -13.64 10.81
C PRO A 171 4.29 -14.74 9.75
N ALA A 172 4.47 -14.43 8.47
CA ALA A 172 4.53 -15.41 7.39
C ALA A 172 5.84 -16.20 7.38
N PHE A 173 6.87 -15.77 8.09
CA PHE A 173 8.20 -16.40 8.06
C PHE A 173 8.73 -16.67 9.47
N ARG A 174 9.32 -17.85 9.65
CA ARG A 174 10.07 -18.17 10.87
C ARG A 174 11.38 -17.39 10.96
N HIS A 175 12.01 -17.15 9.80
CA HIS A 175 13.29 -16.45 9.70
C HIS A 175 13.09 -14.93 9.63
N ARG A 176 14.07 -14.19 10.13
CA ARG A 176 14.13 -12.73 10.07
C ARG A 176 15.16 -12.28 9.03
N ASN A 177 15.10 -11.00 8.65
CA ASN A 177 16.05 -10.33 7.76
C ASN A 177 16.20 -11.05 6.39
N ILE A 178 15.06 -11.36 5.76
CA ILE A 178 15.02 -12.04 4.45
C ILE A 178 15.19 -11.01 3.34
N GLN A 179 16.27 -11.10 2.58
CA GLN A 179 16.59 -10.19 1.46
C GLN A 179 15.81 -10.55 0.19
N VAL A 180 14.52 -10.30 0.17
CA VAL A 180 13.61 -10.72 -0.92
C VAL A 180 13.87 -9.91 -2.19
N ALA A 181 14.05 -8.58 -2.08
CA ALA A 181 14.17 -7.74 -3.27
C ALA A 181 15.44 -8.05 -4.06
N ALA A 182 16.59 -8.18 -3.38
CA ALA A 182 17.87 -8.52 -4.02
C ALA A 182 17.81 -9.91 -4.67
N ALA A 183 17.24 -10.90 -3.97
CA ALA A 183 17.11 -12.25 -4.49
C ALA A 183 16.20 -12.33 -5.72
N LEU A 184 15.03 -11.66 -5.71
CA LEU A 184 14.14 -11.60 -6.89
C LEU A 184 14.80 -10.85 -8.06
N GLN A 185 15.51 -9.76 -7.79
CA GLN A 185 16.24 -9.03 -8.82
C GLN A 185 17.35 -9.89 -9.45
N GLN A 186 18.06 -10.69 -8.66
CA GLN A 186 19.07 -11.63 -9.14
C GLN A 186 18.44 -12.70 -10.04
N GLU A 187 17.28 -13.27 -9.64
CA GLU A 187 16.60 -14.34 -10.36
C GLU A 187 15.95 -13.89 -11.68
N LEU A 188 15.46 -12.66 -11.74
CA LEU A 188 14.62 -12.16 -12.85
C LEU A 188 15.27 -11.06 -13.66
N GLY A 189 16.32 -10.40 -13.15
CA GLY A 189 16.93 -9.23 -13.79
C GLY A 189 16.03 -7.99 -13.78
N ILE A 190 14.99 -7.96 -12.93
CA ILE A 190 14.00 -6.88 -12.84
C ILE A 190 14.16 -6.17 -11.49
N PRO A 191 14.26 -4.82 -11.45
CA PRO A 191 14.30 -4.07 -10.21
C PRO A 191 13.11 -4.41 -9.31
N CYS A 192 13.38 -4.64 -8.02
CA CYS A 192 12.37 -5.04 -7.04
C CYS A 192 12.34 -4.06 -5.86
N SER A 193 11.16 -3.71 -5.38
CA SER A 193 10.93 -2.93 -4.17
C SER A 193 10.01 -3.67 -3.23
N ILE A 194 10.16 -3.43 -1.91
CA ILE A 194 9.32 -4.05 -0.88
C ILE A 194 8.73 -2.99 0.03
N ALA A 195 7.51 -3.22 0.51
CA ALA A 195 6.84 -2.37 1.50
C ALA A 195 5.92 -3.19 2.40
N ASN A 196 5.53 -2.59 3.53
CA ASN A 196 4.48 -3.14 4.38
C ASN A 196 3.10 -3.04 3.67
N ASP A 197 2.23 -4.03 3.89
CA ASP A 197 0.91 -4.13 3.26
C ASP A 197 -0.05 -2.98 3.65
N ALA A 198 -0.06 -2.53 4.91
CA ALA A 198 -0.87 -1.38 5.32
C ALA A 198 -0.41 -0.07 4.66
N ASN A 199 0.90 0.10 4.42
CA ASN A 199 1.42 1.22 3.63
C ASN A 199 0.92 1.17 2.18
N MET A 200 0.77 -0.02 1.61
CA MET A 200 0.22 -0.17 0.24
C MET A 200 -1.27 0.16 0.18
N ILE A 201 -2.05 -0.18 1.21
CA ILE A 201 -3.45 0.26 1.32
C ILE A 201 -3.52 1.79 1.36
N ALA A 202 -2.71 2.44 2.22
CA ALA A 202 -2.66 3.89 2.30
C ALA A 202 -2.27 4.54 0.96
N GLN A 203 -1.31 3.95 0.25
CA GLN A 203 -0.89 4.39 -1.09
C GLN A 203 -2.06 4.30 -2.10
N GLY A 204 -2.80 3.20 -2.09
CA GLY A 204 -3.98 3.02 -2.94
C GLY A 204 -5.07 4.06 -2.65
N LEU A 205 -5.36 4.35 -1.38
CA LEU A 205 -6.35 5.36 -0.98
C LEU A 205 -5.96 6.78 -1.40
N ILE A 206 -4.68 7.16 -1.24
CA ILE A 206 -4.18 8.46 -1.74
C ILE A 206 -4.40 8.55 -3.26
N SER A 207 -4.14 7.48 -3.98
CA SER A 207 -4.26 7.48 -5.45
C SER A 207 -5.71 7.52 -5.91
N ALA A 208 -6.61 6.85 -5.18
CA ALA A 208 -8.04 6.85 -5.48
C ALA A 208 -8.72 8.20 -5.17
N ASP A 209 -8.36 8.84 -4.06
CA ASP A 209 -8.93 10.15 -3.67
C ASP A 209 -7.87 11.04 -2.99
N PRO A 210 -7.03 11.72 -3.78
CA PRO A 210 -6.00 12.61 -3.26
C PRO A 210 -6.55 13.82 -2.50
N GLY A 211 -7.78 14.27 -2.82
CA GLY A 211 -8.45 15.35 -2.12
C GLY A 211 -8.78 14.96 -0.68
N ARG A 212 -9.22 13.73 -0.48
CA ARG A 212 -9.62 13.17 0.81
C ARG A 212 -8.42 12.81 1.70
N TYR A 213 -7.34 12.29 1.11
CA TYR A 213 -6.14 11.83 1.81
C TYR A 213 -4.93 12.76 1.62
N GLY A 214 -5.12 13.98 1.14
CA GLY A 214 -4.05 14.94 0.86
C GLY A 214 -3.42 15.59 2.10
N GLY A 215 -4.03 15.43 3.28
CA GLY A 215 -3.56 15.96 4.57
C GLY A 215 -2.79 14.92 5.39
N THR A 216 -2.96 15.00 6.73
CA THR A 216 -2.52 13.98 7.68
C THR A 216 -3.66 13.01 7.94
N ALA A 217 -3.46 11.73 7.63
CA ALA A 217 -4.44 10.67 7.82
C ALA A 217 -3.76 9.37 8.29
N ALA A 218 -4.53 8.49 8.93
CA ALA A 218 -4.09 7.15 9.28
C ALA A 218 -5.03 6.11 8.64
N VAL A 219 -4.47 5.06 8.07
CA VAL A 219 -5.20 3.93 7.52
C VAL A 219 -4.88 2.72 8.38
N VAL A 220 -5.83 2.27 9.19
CA VAL A 220 -5.66 1.14 10.11
C VAL A 220 -6.26 -0.11 9.49
N PHE A 221 -5.42 -1.08 9.19
CA PHE A 221 -5.83 -2.41 8.76
C PHE A 221 -6.16 -3.29 9.96
N ILE A 222 -7.32 -3.94 9.93
CA ILE A 222 -7.80 -4.86 10.97
C ILE A 222 -8.17 -6.19 10.28
N GLY A 223 -7.57 -7.29 10.72
CA GLY A 223 -7.81 -8.61 10.16
C GLY A 223 -6.82 -9.63 10.70
N TYR A 224 -6.13 -10.36 9.83
CA TYR A 224 -5.12 -11.34 10.20
C TYR A 224 -3.98 -10.79 11.08
N GLY A 225 -3.81 -9.49 11.11
CA GLY A 225 -2.97 -8.68 11.97
C GLY A 225 -3.59 -7.30 12.14
N VAL A 226 -2.88 -6.41 12.83
CA VAL A 226 -3.23 -4.99 12.93
C VAL A 226 -2.05 -4.17 12.42
N GLY A 227 -2.24 -3.47 11.31
CA GLY A 227 -1.24 -2.60 10.70
C GLY A 227 -1.74 -1.17 10.55
N MET A 228 -0.84 -0.23 10.27
CA MET A 228 -1.20 1.15 9.96
C MET A 228 -0.32 1.71 8.84
N GLY A 229 -0.95 2.31 7.84
CA GLY A 229 -0.30 3.22 6.90
C GLY A 229 -0.52 4.66 7.35
N LEU A 230 0.56 5.37 7.65
CA LEU A 230 0.50 6.77 8.05
C LEU A 230 0.70 7.67 6.83
N ILE A 231 -0.22 8.63 6.64
CA ILE A 231 -0.17 9.64 5.57
C ILE A 231 0.18 10.98 6.21
N LEU A 232 1.27 11.60 5.75
CA LEU A 232 1.66 12.95 6.14
C LEU A 232 1.76 13.82 4.89
N ASN A 233 1.01 14.92 4.85
CA ASN A 233 0.97 15.84 3.70
C ASN A 233 0.69 15.11 2.36
N GLY A 234 -0.27 14.19 2.37
CA GLY A 234 -0.67 13.44 1.17
C GLY A 234 0.34 12.40 0.68
N GLN A 235 1.31 12.02 1.50
CA GLN A 235 2.30 11.00 1.17
C GLN A 235 2.38 9.95 2.27
N VAL A 236 2.54 8.68 1.89
CA VAL A 236 2.77 7.61 2.88
C VAL A 236 4.10 7.85 3.57
N TYR A 237 4.07 7.89 4.89
CA TYR A 237 5.25 8.04 5.72
C TYR A 237 5.87 6.68 6.03
N HIS A 238 7.00 6.41 5.44
CA HIS A 238 7.72 5.14 5.62
C HIS A 238 8.75 5.17 6.77
N GLY A 239 9.09 6.35 7.29
CA GLY A 239 10.26 6.51 8.17
C GLY A 239 11.58 6.31 7.42
N PRO A 240 12.72 6.36 8.12
CA PRO A 240 14.04 6.28 7.49
C PRO A 240 14.36 4.90 6.88
N THR A 241 13.76 3.83 7.38
CA THR A 241 14.01 2.46 6.90
C THR A 241 12.81 1.80 6.24
N GLY A 242 11.64 2.44 6.27
CA GLY A 242 10.39 1.85 5.78
C GLY A 242 9.56 1.16 6.87
N ALA A 243 10.05 1.08 8.09
CA ALA A 243 9.42 0.38 9.22
C ALA A 243 8.69 1.33 10.18
N ALA A 244 8.14 2.45 9.70
CA ALA A 244 7.35 3.36 10.51
C ALA A 244 5.89 2.88 10.66
N ALA A 245 5.20 3.47 11.65
CA ALA A 245 3.77 3.30 11.87
C ALA A 245 3.34 1.87 12.30
N GLU A 246 4.15 1.20 13.09
CA GLU A 246 3.89 -0.13 13.67
C GLU A 246 2.82 -0.08 14.79
N PHE A 247 1.64 0.45 14.46
CA PHE A 247 0.51 0.69 15.36
C PHE A 247 0.07 -0.58 16.10
N GLY A 248 -0.05 -1.70 15.39
CA GLY A 248 -0.44 -2.98 15.98
C GLY A 248 0.50 -3.48 17.06
N HIS A 249 1.77 -3.02 17.04
CA HIS A 249 2.78 -3.40 18.02
C HIS A 249 3.01 -2.35 19.11
N MET A 250 2.22 -1.27 19.12
CA MET A 250 2.15 -0.37 20.29
C MET A 250 1.65 -1.14 21.49
N ASN A 251 2.25 -0.89 22.66
CA ASN A 251 1.81 -1.51 23.89
C ASN A 251 0.45 -0.93 24.35
N HIS A 252 -0.58 -1.78 24.41
CA HIS A 252 -1.88 -1.44 24.97
C HIS A 252 -1.86 -1.62 26.49
N LEU A 253 -1.45 -2.80 26.96
CA LEU A 253 -1.41 -3.13 28.37
C LEU A 253 -0.09 -3.86 28.70
N PRO A 254 0.81 -3.28 29.54
CA PRO A 254 2.02 -3.97 29.97
C PRO A 254 1.72 -5.31 30.65
N GLY A 255 2.46 -6.35 30.27
CA GLY A 255 2.24 -7.70 30.80
C GLY A 255 0.99 -8.43 30.25
N GLY A 256 0.27 -7.84 29.28
CA GLY A 256 -0.86 -8.47 28.61
C GLY A 256 -0.47 -9.68 27.74
N PRO A 257 -1.40 -10.21 26.93
CA PRO A 257 -1.20 -11.45 26.18
C PRO A 257 -0.02 -11.36 25.20
N LEU A 258 0.57 -12.53 24.93
CA LEU A 258 1.69 -12.66 23.99
C LEU A 258 1.24 -12.37 22.55
N CYS A 259 1.90 -11.43 21.90
CA CYS A 259 1.75 -11.09 20.50
C CYS A 259 2.65 -11.98 19.62
N ARG A 260 2.28 -12.17 18.33
CA ARG A 260 3.12 -12.85 17.33
C ARG A 260 4.52 -12.24 17.17
N CYS A 261 4.70 -10.95 17.47
CA CYS A 261 6.02 -10.30 17.42
C CYS A 261 6.96 -10.73 18.55
N GLY A 262 6.48 -11.52 19.54
CA GLY A 262 7.22 -12.00 20.71
C GLY A 262 7.18 -11.05 21.90
N ARG A 263 6.43 -9.94 21.84
CA ARG A 263 6.22 -8.99 22.95
C ARG A 263 4.84 -9.20 23.58
N HIS A 264 4.67 -8.70 24.79
CA HIS A 264 3.42 -8.78 25.53
C HIS A 264 2.62 -7.47 25.43
N GLY A 265 1.29 -7.59 25.34
CA GLY A 265 0.36 -6.48 25.47
C GLY A 265 0.26 -5.56 24.27
N CYS A 266 0.67 -5.98 23.07
CA CYS A 266 0.50 -5.22 21.84
C CYS A 266 -1.00 -5.04 21.49
N VAL A 267 -1.40 -3.96 20.81
CA VAL A 267 -2.76 -3.76 20.28
C VAL A 267 -3.20 -4.97 19.45
N GLU A 268 -2.33 -5.50 18.59
CA GLU A 268 -2.58 -6.67 17.77
C GLU A 268 -2.97 -7.91 18.58
N ALA A 269 -2.37 -8.10 19.80
CA ALA A 269 -2.69 -9.23 20.66
C ALA A 269 -4.12 -9.19 21.26
N TYR A 270 -4.88 -8.14 20.96
CA TYR A 270 -6.29 -7.98 21.30
C TYR A 270 -7.21 -7.95 20.07
N ALA A 271 -6.75 -7.33 18.99
CA ALA A 271 -7.62 -6.90 17.88
C ALA A 271 -7.43 -7.65 16.55
N ALA A 272 -6.38 -8.49 16.41
CA ALA A 272 -6.25 -9.35 15.23
C ALA A 272 -7.16 -10.58 15.32
N ASP A 273 -7.51 -11.19 14.17
CA ASP A 273 -8.38 -12.36 14.08
C ASP A 273 -7.95 -13.49 15.03
N TYR A 274 -6.65 -13.83 15.04
CA TYR A 274 -6.12 -14.86 15.93
C TYR A 274 -6.28 -14.51 17.42
N SER A 275 -6.21 -13.22 17.74
CA SER A 275 -6.32 -12.72 19.09
C SER A 275 -7.76 -12.74 19.59
N ILE A 276 -8.70 -12.27 18.75
CA ILE A 276 -10.14 -12.30 19.05
C ILE A 276 -10.60 -13.74 19.29
N LEU A 277 -10.16 -14.70 18.48
CA LEU A 277 -10.44 -16.12 18.69
C LEU A 277 -9.90 -16.64 20.02
N ARG A 278 -8.64 -16.29 20.38
CA ARG A 278 -8.03 -16.70 21.66
C ARG A 278 -8.76 -16.11 22.87
N TRP A 279 -9.21 -14.86 22.76
CA TRP A 279 -10.03 -14.25 23.81
C TRP A 279 -11.37 -14.95 23.96
N ALA A 280 -12.03 -15.31 22.86
CA ALA A 280 -13.32 -15.99 22.88
C ALA A 280 -13.21 -17.44 23.43
N SER A 281 -12.11 -18.15 23.15
CA SER A 281 -11.86 -19.48 23.70
C SER A 281 -11.40 -19.47 25.16
N GLY A 282 -10.88 -18.34 25.65
CA GLY A 282 -10.30 -18.24 27.00
C GLY A 282 -8.80 -18.58 27.07
N ASP A 283 -8.13 -18.74 25.90
CA ASP A 283 -6.74 -19.20 25.81
C ASP A 283 -5.74 -18.05 25.64
N ALA A 284 -6.19 -16.80 25.70
CA ALA A 284 -5.37 -15.64 25.38
C ALA A 284 -4.11 -15.50 26.26
N ASP A 285 -4.21 -15.89 27.53
CA ASP A 285 -3.11 -15.79 28.49
C ASP A 285 -2.32 -17.12 28.65
N VAL A 286 -2.81 -18.22 28.08
CA VAL A 286 -2.28 -19.58 28.33
C VAL A 286 -1.45 -20.10 27.14
N GLU A 287 -1.91 -19.86 25.92
CA GLU A 287 -1.28 -20.42 24.71
C GLU A 287 -0.53 -19.36 23.92
N PRO A 288 0.62 -19.70 23.29
CA PRO A 288 1.28 -18.82 22.34
C PRO A 288 0.38 -18.61 21.10
N PRO A 289 0.48 -17.45 20.43
CA PRO A 289 -0.30 -17.18 19.24
C PRO A 289 0.10 -18.11 18.07
N SER A 290 -0.89 -18.64 17.35
CA SER A 290 -0.66 -19.40 16.13
C SER A 290 -0.10 -18.53 15.00
N PHE A 291 0.82 -19.07 14.21
CA PHE A 291 1.34 -18.47 12.98
C PHE A 291 0.66 -19.00 11.70
N THR A 292 -0.45 -19.70 11.84
CA THR A 292 -1.30 -20.08 10.71
C THR A 292 -2.34 -19.02 10.43
N ALA A 293 -2.82 -18.96 9.18
CA ALA A 293 -3.95 -18.13 8.82
C ALA A 293 -5.22 -18.62 9.54
N VAL A 294 -6.01 -17.69 10.05
CA VAL A 294 -7.33 -18.00 10.61
C VAL A 294 -8.30 -18.22 9.44
N ALA A 295 -9.00 -19.34 9.47
CA ALA A 295 -10.00 -19.64 8.46
C ALA A 295 -11.18 -18.64 8.58
N GLU A 296 -11.61 -18.07 7.45
CA GLU A 296 -12.69 -17.07 7.39
C GLU A 296 -14.00 -17.59 8.01
N ASP A 297 -14.30 -18.88 7.81
CA ASP A 297 -15.51 -19.50 8.40
C ASP A 297 -15.49 -19.49 9.93
N ARG A 298 -14.33 -19.61 10.56
CA ARG A 298 -14.21 -19.51 12.02
C ARG A 298 -14.49 -18.09 12.51
N MET A 299 -14.02 -17.08 11.80
CA MET A 299 -14.33 -15.68 12.16
C MET A 299 -15.80 -15.39 11.96
N LYS A 300 -16.40 -15.80 10.83
CA LYS A 300 -17.85 -15.66 10.60
C LYS A 300 -18.70 -16.34 11.66
N ALA A 301 -18.32 -17.54 12.09
CA ALA A 301 -19.01 -18.26 13.17
C ALA A 301 -18.92 -17.48 14.51
N LEU A 302 -17.75 -16.93 14.84
CA LEU A 302 -17.57 -16.13 16.04
C LEU A 302 -18.34 -14.81 16.00
N GLU A 303 -18.38 -14.14 14.84
CA GLU A 303 -19.19 -12.95 14.61
C GLU A 303 -20.68 -13.24 14.82
N ALA A 304 -21.18 -14.35 14.27
CA ALA A 304 -22.57 -14.77 14.46
C ALA A 304 -22.88 -15.06 15.93
N ALA A 305 -21.98 -15.71 16.65
CA ALA A 305 -22.11 -15.96 18.08
C ALA A 305 -22.17 -14.64 18.89
N ALA A 306 -21.29 -13.68 18.58
CA ALA A 306 -21.29 -12.37 19.23
C ALA A 306 -22.59 -11.59 18.94
N ARG A 307 -23.08 -11.61 17.68
CA ARG A 307 -24.37 -10.98 17.30
C ARG A 307 -25.58 -11.65 17.98
N SER A 308 -25.49 -12.94 18.30
CA SER A 308 -26.54 -13.63 19.06
C SER A 308 -26.47 -13.42 20.58
N GLY A 309 -25.48 -12.66 21.06
CA GLY A 309 -25.33 -12.32 22.48
C GLY A 309 -24.47 -13.29 23.28
N GLU A 310 -23.63 -14.13 22.64
CA GLU A 310 -22.74 -15.05 23.35
C GLU A 310 -21.67 -14.24 24.14
N PRO A 311 -21.59 -14.35 25.50
CA PRO A 311 -20.81 -13.43 26.32
C PRO A 311 -19.31 -13.44 26.05
N LYS A 312 -18.73 -14.61 25.75
CA LYS A 312 -17.27 -14.72 25.49
C LYS A 312 -16.92 -14.09 24.13
N ALA A 313 -17.75 -14.33 23.11
CA ALA A 313 -17.56 -13.73 21.80
C ALA A 313 -17.73 -12.20 21.86
N MET A 314 -18.79 -11.70 22.50
CA MET A 314 -18.99 -10.26 22.74
C MET A 314 -17.78 -9.65 23.50
N GLY A 315 -17.34 -10.32 24.57
CA GLY A 315 -16.19 -9.87 25.37
C GLY A 315 -14.88 -9.79 24.57
N ALA A 316 -14.68 -10.71 23.61
CA ALA A 316 -13.50 -10.68 22.72
C ALA A 316 -13.52 -9.46 21.79
N TYR A 317 -14.66 -9.15 21.15
CA TYR A 317 -14.81 -7.95 20.31
C TYR A 317 -14.74 -6.65 21.14
N ALA A 318 -15.27 -6.64 22.36
CA ALA A 318 -15.17 -5.51 23.27
C ALA A 318 -13.70 -5.17 23.59
N LYS A 319 -12.88 -6.19 23.92
CA LYS A 319 -11.44 -6.04 24.15
C LYS A 319 -10.69 -5.55 22.92
N ALA A 320 -11.07 -6.03 21.73
CA ALA A 320 -10.50 -5.57 20.47
C ALA A 320 -10.80 -4.08 20.26
N GLY A 321 -12.05 -3.65 20.45
CA GLY A 321 -12.46 -2.25 20.35
C GLY A 321 -11.73 -1.34 21.35
N GLU A 322 -11.62 -1.78 22.59
CA GLU A 322 -10.91 -1.06 23.66
C GLU A 322 -9.43 -0.85 23.31
N ALA A 323 -8.73 -1.90 22.89
CA ALA A 323 -7.31 -1.83 22.51
C ALA A 323 -7.07 -0.93 21.29
N LEU A 324 -7.90 -1.04 20.26
CA LEU A 324 -7.87 -0.16 19.10
C LEU A 324 -8.14 1.29 19.50
N GLY A 325 -9.16 1.55 20.32
CA GLY A 325 -9.55 2.89 20.72
C GLY A 325 -8.47 3.62 21.53
N TYR A 326 -7.88 2.99 22.54
CA TYR A 326 -6.75 3.57 23.27
C TYR A 326 -5.50 3.75 22.38
N GLY A 327 -5.25 2.82 21.46
CA GLY A 327 -4.19 2.98 20.47
C GLY A 327 -4.40 4.20 19.59
N LEU A 328 -5.62 4.37 19.07
CA LEU A 328 -6.02 5.53 18.26
C LEU A 328 -5.95 6.83 19.07
N ALA A 329 -6.42 6.87 20.31
CA ALA A 329 -6.33 8.05 21.16
C ALA A 329 -4.87 8.54 21.31
N ARG A 330 -3.93 7.63 21.56
CA ARG A 330 -2.50 7.97 21.64
C ARG A 330 -1.95 8.52 20.31
N MET A 331 -2.31 7.89 19.20
CA MET A 331 -1.91 8.33 17.87
C MET A 331 -2.52 9.72 17.54
N MET A 332 -3.80 9.94 17.87
CA MET A 332 -4.48 11.22 17.68
C MET A 332 -3.83 12.33 18.50
N ALA A 333 -3.42 12.04 19.74
CA ALA A 333 -2.72 13.00 20.59
C ALA A 333 -1.36 13.44 20.03
N LEU A 334 -0.67 12.56 19.27
CA LEU A 334 0.64 12.84 18.69
C LEU A 334 0.57 13.51 17.32
N LEU A 335 -0.36 13.09 16.47
CA LEU A 335 -0.37 13.42 15.05
C LEU A 335 -1.53 14.33 14.64
N SER A 336 -2.57 14.44 15.47
CA SER A 336 -3.79 15.20 15.18
C SER A 336 -4.27 15.00 13.72
N PRO A 337 -4.53 13.76 13.28
CA PRO A 337 -4.94 13.49 11.90
C PRO A 337 -6.32 14.07 11.65
N SER A 338 -6.58 14.53 10.42
CA SER A 338 -7.92 14.95 10.02
C SER A 338 -8.84 13.73 9.74
N ARG A 339 -8.24 12.56 9.48
CA ARG A 339 -8.98 11.35 9.07
C ARG A 339 -8.31 10.08 9.55
N ILE A 340 -9.15 9.12 9.97
CA ILE A 340 -8.75 7.75 10.27
C ILE A 340 -9.64 6.82 9.44
N ALA A 341 -9.04 6.06 8.54
CA ALA A 341 -9.71 5.05 7.73
C ALA A 341 -9.50 3.67 8.36
N LEU A 342 -10.56 2.98 8.75
CA LEU A 342 -10.52 1.59 9.18
C LEU A 342 -10.75 0.69 7.96
N ALA A 343 -9.84 -0.20 7.69
CA ALA A 343 -9.85 -1.10 6.55
C ALA A 343 -9.53 -2.54 6.98
N GLY A 344 -9.73 -3.50 6.10
CA GLY A 344 -9.40 -4.89 6.37
C GLY A 344 -10.64 -5.74 6.74
N PRO A 345 -10.52 -7.10 6.68
CA PRO A 345 -11.66 -8.01 6.91
C PRO A 345 -12.33 -7.84 8.28
N GLY A 346 -11.58 -7.44 9.31
CA GLY A 346 -12.16 -7.18 10.64
C GLY A 346 -13.19 -6.06 10.69
N THR A 347 -13.27 -5.20 9.64
CA THR A 347 -14.32 -4.17 9.57
C THR A 347 -15.72 -4.76 9.24
N GLY A 348 -15.80 -6.02 8.81
CA GLY A 348 -17.07 -6.73 8.62
C GLY A 348 -17.87 -6.93 9.93
N ALA A 349 -17.19 -6.85 11.08
CA ALA A 349 -17.78 -6.93 12.41
C ALA A 349 -17.66 -5.60 13.18
N ILE A 350 -17.58 -4.48 12.48
CA ILE A 350 -17.27 -3.18 13.09
C ILE A 350 -18.31 -2.74 14.12
N GLU A 351 -19.56 -3.11 13.95
CA GLU A 351 -20.64 -2.81 14.90
C GLU A 351 -20.42 -3.46 16.29
N LEU A 352 -19.65 -4.56 16.35
CA LEU A 352 -19.25 -5.21 17.60
C LEU A 352 -18.04 -4.51 18.25
N ILE A 353 -17.21 -3.82 17.46
CA ILE A 353 -15.97 -3.17 17.86
C ILE A 353 -16.20 -1.69 18.17
N GLU A 354 -16.93 -0.98 17.32
CA GLU A 354 -17.03 0.48 17.30
C GLU A 354 -17.50 1.10 18.62
N PRO A 355 -18.52 0.58 19.35
CA PRO A 355 -18.94 1.17 20.62
C PRO A 355 -17.82 1.23 21.65
N HIS A 356 -17.02 0.17 21.75
CA HIS A 356 -15.89 0.07 22.66
C HIS A 356 -14.70 0.90 22.22
N LEU A 357 -14.44 0.96 20.90
CA LEU A 357 -13.42 1.80 20.30
C LEU A 357 -13.69 3.29 20.56
N ARG A 358 -14.92 3.75 20.30
CA ARG A 358 -15.29 5.15 20.54
C ARG A 358 -15.19 5.52 22.00
N ARG A 359 -15.70 4.68 22.91
CA ARG A 359 -15.59 4.89 24.34
C ARG A 359 -14.12 4.99 24.79
N ALA A 360 -13.26 4.08 24.33
CA ALA A 360 -11.83 4.12 24.67
C ALA A 360 -11.12 5.38 24.11
N ILE A 361 -11.52 5.90 22.94
CA ILE A 361 -11.06 7.20 22.46
C ILE A 361 -11.54 8.34 23.38
N GLU A 362 -12.80 8.29 23.82
CA GLU A 362 -13.39 9.28 24.73
C GLU A 362 -12.65 9.30 26.08
N ASP A 363 -12.38 8.15 26.64
CA ASP A 363 -11.68 8.00 27.90
C ASP A 363 -10.18 8.35 27.82
N GLY A 364 -9.56 8.13 26.63
CA GLY A 364 -8.11 8.27 26.41
C GLY A 364 -7.66 9.60 25.80
N LEU A 365 -8.58 10.50 25.41
CA LEU A 365 -8.24 11.72 24.67
C LEU A 365 -9.10 12.90 25.14
N VAL A 366 -8.47 14.06 25.33
CA VAL A 366 -9.17 15.30 25.68
C VAL A 366 -10.13 15.73 24.57
N ASP A 367 -11.24 16.38 24.93
CA ASP A 367 -12.35 16.69 24.05
C ASP A 367 -11.96 17.53 22.83
N GLU A 368 -11.03 18.47 23.00
CA GLU A 368 -10.58 19.39 21.97
C GLU A 368 -9.91 18.66 20.80
N LEU A 369 -9.21 17.55 21.06
CA LEU A 369 -8.51 16.78 20.05
C LEU A 369 -9.42 15.80 19.28
N ARG A 370 -10.61 15.49 19.83
CA ARG A 370 -11.58 14.57 19.19
C ARG A 370 -12.41 15.24 18.09
N ARG A 371 -12.68 16.53 18.21
CA ARG A 371 -13.69 17.25 17.41
C ARG A 371 -13.41 17.33 15.92
N ASN A 372 -12.16 17.19 15.51
CA ASN A 372 -11.72 17.44 14.13
C ASN A 372 -11.28 16.17 13.38
N VAL A 373 -11.52 14.98 13.95
CA VAL A 373 -11.09 13.72 13.35
C VAL A 373 -12.29 12.96 12.81
N GLU A 374 -12.31 12.70 11.52
CA GLU A 374 -13.29 11.83 10.87
C GLU A 374 -12.81 10.39 10.90
N ILE A 375 -13.58 9.49 11.51
CA ILE A 375 -13.34 8.05 11.49
C ILE A 375 -14.30 7.44 10.47
N GLU A 376 -13.77 6.78 9.46
CA GLU A 376 -14.51 6.15 8.40
C GLU A 376 -14.17 4.68 8.24
N ILE A 377 -15.09 3.91 7.69
CA ILE A 377 -14.86 2.53 7.29
C ILE A 377 -14.68 2.51 5.78
N VAL A 378 -13.52 2.00 5.36
CA VAL A 378 -13.25 1.79 3.95
C VAL A 378 -13.75 0.40 3.57
N PRO A 379 -14.75 0.31 2.67
CA PRO A 379 -15.25 -0.98 2.21
C PRO A 379 -14.11 -1.82 1.65
N ILE A 380 -14.02 -3.06 2.12
CA ILE A 380 -13.02 -3.98 1.62
C ILE A 380 -13.43 -4.44 0.22
N HIS A 381 -12.62 -4.13 -0.77
CA HIS A 381 -12.44 -5.01 -1.91
C HIS A 381 -11.09 -5.71 -1.75
N THR A 382 -11.05 -6.97 -2.11
CA THR A 382 -9.93 -7.90 -1.90
C THR A 382 -8.59 -7.42 -2.48
N ASP A 383 -8.58 -6.35 -3.23
CA ASP A 383 -7.48 -5.93 -4.10
C ASP A 383 -6.67 -4.74 -3.61
N MET A 384 -7.07 -4.06 -2.51
CA MET A 384 -6.45 -2.80 -2.07
C MET A 384 -4.93 -2.88 -1.89
N ILE A 385 -4.42 -4.00 -1.37
CA ILE A 385 -2.96 -4.19 -1.19
C ILE A 385 -2.28 -4.33 -2.55
N ILE A 386 -2.86 -5.11 -3.46
CA ILE A 386 -2.34 -5.31 -4.83
C ILE A 386 -2.37 -3.99 -5.60
N GLU A 387 -3.49 -3.26 -5.56
CA GLU A 387 -3.66 -1.97 -6.24
C GLU A 387 -2.66 -0.93 -5.73
N GLY A 388 -2.53 -0.80 -4.41
CA GLY A 388 -1.53 0.07 -3.81
C GLY A 388 -0.09 -0.33 -4.13
N THR A 389 0.18 -1.65 -4.25
CA THR A 389 1.49 -2.15 -4.66
C THR A 389 1.79 -1.82 -6.13
N ILE A 390 0.80 -1.94 -7.01
CA ILE A 390 0.90 -1.51 -8.42
C ILE A 390 1.18 0.00 -8.48
N ASP A 391 0.38 0.82 -7.77
CA ASP A 391 0.57 2.26 -7.75
C ASP A 391 1.94 2.66 -7.21
N GLY A 392 2.40 2.05 -6.12
CA GLY A 392 3.74 2.27 -5.57
C GLY A 392 4.84 1.93 -6.57
N ALA A 393 4.73 0.80 -7.29
CA ALA A 393 5.67 0.40 -8.32
C ALA A 393 5.67 1.39 -9.52
N LEU A 394 4.51 1.88 -9.93
CA LEU A 394 4.37 2.85 -11.01
C LEU A 394 4.91 4.23 -10.64
N ARG A 395 4.65 4.72 -9.42
CA ARG A 395 5.22 5.98 -8.94
C ARG A 395 6.75 5.94 -8.84
N HIS A 396 7.28 4.79 -8.47
CA HIS A 396 8.72 4.57 -8.48
C HIS A 396 9.28 4.60 -9.91
N LEU A 397 8.58 3.97 -10.86
CA LEU A 397 8.91 4.00 -12.28
C LEU A 397 8.91 5.45 -12.82
N ASP A 398 7.91 6.25 -12.47
CA ASP A 398 7.81 7.66 -12.88
C ASP A 398 9.00 8.48 -12.37
N ARG A 399 9.39 8.26 -11.12
CA ARG A 399 10.52 8.97 -10.50
C ARG A 399 11.86 8.59 -11.09
N GLU A 400 12.12 7.30 -11.30
CA GLU A 400 13.44 6.79 -11.65
C GLU A 400 13.65 6.62 -13.15
N ILE A 401 12.60 6.36 -13.93
CA ILE A 401 12.73 6.05 -15.36
C ILE A 401 12.09 7.13 -16.21
N PHE A 402 10.81 7.40 -16.03
CA PHE A 402 10.07 8.29 -16.92
C PHE A 402 10.48 9.76 -16.76
N ALA A 403 10.88 10.18 -15.56
CA ALA A 403 11.43 11.50 -15.34
C ALA A 403 12.79 11.71 -16.03
N TYR A 404 13.56 10.64 -16.27
CA TYR A 404 14.90 10.71 -16.91
C TYR A 404 14.90 10.49 -18.42
N GLY A 405 13.79 9.98 -19.00
CA GLY A 405 13.73 9.53 -20.39
C GLY A 405 14.24 8.10 -20.60
N PRO A 406 14.14 7.56 -21.84
CA PRO A 406 14.44 6.16 -22.11
C PRO A 406 15.89 5.78 -21.79
N PRO A 407 16.16 4.51 -21.40
CA PRO A 407 17.45 4.04 -20.88
C PRO A 407 18.69 4.22 -21.78
N GLY A 408 18.50 4.53 -23.06
CA GLY A 408 19.61 4.74 -24.02
C GLY A 408 20.29 6.13 -23.97
N LYS A 409 19.76 7.08 -23.18
CA LYS A 409 20.32 8.43 -23.01
C LYS A 409 20.91 8.68 -21.63
N ARG A 410 21.11 7.63 -20.85
CA ARG A 410 21.69 7.74 -19.50
C ARG A 410 23.22 7.93 -19.61
N HIS A 411 23.72 9.07 -19.23
CA HIS A 411 25.03 9.14 -18.58
C HIS A 411 24.83 8.55 -17.17
N ILE A 412 25.27 7.32 -16.98
CA ILE A 412 25.33 6.68 -15.66
C ILE A 412 26.41 7.41 -14.89
N VAL A 413 26.02 8.36 -14.02
CA VAL A 413 26.88 8.86 -12.96
C VAL A 413 26.67 7.91 -11.78
N LEU A 414 27.51 6.88 -11.71
CA LEU A 414 27.56 5.89 -10.61
C LEU A 414 28.27 6.44 -9.36
N GLU A 415 28.35 7.77 -9.15
CA GLU A 415 29.14 8.38 -8.06
C GLU A 415 28.33 8.99 -6.92
N ASP A 416 27.00 8.88 -6.89
CA ASP A 416 26.18 9.50 -5.82
C ASP A 416 25.40 8.49 -4.95
N ILE A 417 25.95 7.29 -4.71
CA ILE A 417 25.47 6.38 -3.66
C ILE A 417 26.70 5.89 -2.88
N ALA A 418 27.20 6.75 -2.00
CA ALA A 418 28.05 6.39 -0.89
C ALA A 418 27.48 7.01 0.39
#